data_4f3c80338ebbbce406f8147429a1cd32
#
_entry.id   4f3c80338ebbbce406f8147429a1cd32
#
_cell.length_a   1.000
_cell.length_b   1.000
_cell.length_c   1.000
_cell.angle_alpha   90.00
_cell.angle_beta   90.00
_cell.angle_gamma   90.00
#
_symmetry.space_group_name_H-M   'P 1'
#
loop_
_entity.id
_entity.type
_entity.pdbx_description
1 polymer ?
#
loop_
_entity_poly.entity_id
_entity_poly.type
_entity_poly.pdbx_seq_one_letter_code
_entity_poly.pdbx_strand_id
1 'polypeptide(L)'
;MMMGEKTSQKTMTISLLCIFELALSLLIIKYVSYTEIDWIAYGEEVDGFFKFKEYDYRKLGGHTGPLVYPSGFVYCYGFIRWITGEEVRNAQVLFAFLYVFNQWLALRILQRSGKVPIAFYAATCLSKRMHSIFTLRMFNDGVCTIFCHLAVLAFMDGAKKEKEKKAKKMTINNGRACLRGFAWLSVATSIKMNALLYLPPALVLLVGYGQTLWEILLCVIVFVGVQVALALPFLLTFPKSYLARAFELTRVFTYKWTVNFKFLSEDCFVSKELAHGLLSVHVAALFVAAHRKWFRRRNLPPGAKEQRFFWDFFGNFFRIAKRDISSAFRGKSSSSSSSTRRRRSGIENRNSKRSGSDDDNDKELERIKYPSENDAALMLAQGNFVGVLCARSLHYQFYSWYFNLLPLILFNRTSLIHRKGNINMIFECMRNGGIMLCLEYCWNKYPSTAFSSLLLQATHAVIYATCVL
;
A
#
# COMPACT_ATOMS: atom_id res chain seq x y z
N MET A 1 21.75 15.41 20.28
CA MET A 1 22.92 15.02 19.49
C MET A 1 22.83 13.57 19.00
N MET A 2 22.78 12.55 19.84
CA MET A 2 22.70 11.11 19.46
C MET A 2 21.54 10.70 18.53
N MET A 3 20.39 11.36 18.53
CA MET A 3 19.28 11.04 17.60
C MET A 3 19.55 11.53 16.16
N GLY A 4 20.24 12.66 16.00
CA GLY A 4 20.63 13.18 14.69
C GLY A 4 21.70 12.32 14.02
N GLU A 5 22.68 11.88 14.79
CA GLU A 5 23.78 11.01 14.32
C GLU A 5 23.29 9.66 13.81
N LYS A 6 22.40 8.99 14.56
CA LYS A 6 21.78 7.73 14.12
C LYS A 6 20.93 7.88 12.84
N THR A 7 20.30 9.03 12.65
CA THR A 7 19.52 9.31 11.43
C THR A 7 20.45 9.55 10.23
N SER A 8 21.55 10.27 10.42
CA SER A 8 22.58 10.51 9.40
C SER A 8 23.23 9.20 8.95
N GLN A 9 23.62 8.33 9.90
CA GLN A 9 24.19 7.01 9.61
C GLN A 9 23.25 6.14 8.77
N LYS A 10 21.96 6.08 9.13
CA LYS A 10 20.97 5.33 8.34
C LYS A 10 20.79 5.89 6.93
N THR A 11 20.83 7.21 6.77
CA THR A 11 20.71 7.84 5.45
C THR A 11 21.92 7.52 4.58
N MET A 12 23.13 7.58 5.15
CA MET A 12 24.37 7.19 4.44
C MET A 12 24.31 5.71 4.02
N THR A 13 23.86 4.81 4.91
CA THR A 13 23.70 3.39 4.58
C THR A 13 22.72 3.19 3.41
N ILE A 14 21.59 3.89 3.37
CA ILE A 14 20.64 3.82 2.25
C ILE A 14 21.30 4.24 0.94
N SER A 15 22.05 5.33 0.94
CA SER A 15 22.76 5.81 -0.26
C SER A 15 23.78 4.79 -0.76
N LEU A 16 24.58 4.21 0.15
CA LEU A 16 25.55 3.17 -0.20
C LEU A 16 24.87 1.91 -0.76
N LEU A 17 23.77 1.47 -0.16
CA LEU A 17 22.99 0.33 -0.67
C LEU A 17 22.41 0.61 -2.06
N CYS A 18 21.92 1.82 -2.32
CA CYS A 18 21.39 2.20 -3.63
C CYS A 18 22.51 2.23 -4.71
N ILE A 19 23.69 2.71 -4.38
CA ILE A 19 24.86 2.69 -5.28
C ILE A 19 25.27 1.25 -5.57
N PHE A 20 25.36 0.41 -4.54
CA PHE A 20 25.66 -1.03 -4.68
C PHE A 20 24.62 -1.72 -5.58
N GLU A 21 23.33 -1.48 -5.36
CA GLU A 21 22.23 -2.05 -6.15
C GLU A 21 22.26 -1.63 -7.62
N LEU A 22 22.62 -0.37 -7.89
CA LEU A 22 22.78 0.08 -9.27
C LEU A 22 23.94 -0.67 -9.95
N ALA A 23 25.11 -0.73 -9.30
CA ALA A 23 26.26 -1.44 -9.82
C ALA A 23 25.95 -2.92 -10.05
N LEU A 24 25.31 -3.59 -9.08
CA LEU A 24 24.91 -4.99 -9.19
C LEU A 24 23.90 -5.19 -10.34
N SER A 25 22.90 -4.34 -10.47
CA SER A 25 21.92 -4.41 -11.55
C SER A 25 22.57 -4.27 -12.94
N LEU A 26 23.53 -3.35 -13.10
CA LEU A 26 24.27 -3.19 -14.35
C LEU A 26 25.16 -4.39 -14.66
N LEU A 27 25.78 -5.00 -13.63
CA LEU A 27 26.53 -6.25 -13.79
C LEU A 27 25.61 -7.41 -14.19
N ILE A 28 24.43 -7.54 -13.57
CA ILE A 28 23.43 -8.54 -13.96
C ILE A 28 23.03 -8.36 -15.41
N ILE A 29 22.74 -7.14 -15.86
CA ILE A 29 22.39 -6.86 -17.25
C ILE A 29 23.54 -7.24 -18.21
N LYS A 30 24.78 -7.05 -17.79
CA LYS A 30 25.95 -7.36 -18.62
C LYS A 30 26.22 -8.86 -18.74
N TYR A 31 26.10 -9.62 -17.63
CA TYR A 31 26.58 -11.00 -17.55
C TYR A 31 25.49 -12.07 -17.50
N VAL A 32 24.24 -11.69 -17.20
CA VAL A 32 23.11 -12.63 -17.17
C VAL A 32 22.28 -12.47 -18.44
N SER A 33 22.07 -13.58 -19.14
CA SER A 33 21.27 -13.59 -20.36
C SER A 33 19.83 -13.14 -20.08
N TYR A 34 19.32 -12.28 -20.97
CA TYR A 34 17.91 -11.90 -20.96
C TYR A 34 17.03 -13.12 -21.26
N THR A 35 15.91 -13.20 -20.58
CA THR A 35 14.88 -14.21 -20.84
C THR A 35 13.56 -13.51 -21.09
N GLU A 36 13.09 -13.60 -22.34
CA GLU A 36 11.78 -13.05 -22.72
C GLU A 36 10.66 -13.78 -21.99
N ILE A 37 9.73 -13.01 -21.46
CA ILE A 37 8.46 -13.51 -20.91
C ILE A 37 7.30 -12.65 -21.40
N ASP A 38 7.24 -11.36 -20.97
CA ASP A 38 6.10 -10.49 -21.24
C ASP A 38 6.49 -9.18 -21.95
N TRP A 39 7.77 -8.86 -22.12
CA TRP A 39 8.21 -7.55 -22.64
C TRP A 39 7.74 -7.31 -24.09
N ILE A 40 7.88 -8.33 -24.94
CA ILE A 40 7.40 -8.25 -26.33
C ILE A 40 5.88 -8.14 -26.34
N ALA A 41 5.18 -8.96 -25.54
CA ALA A 41 3.71 -8.89 -25.42
C ALA A 41 3.23 -7.52 -24.95
N TYR A 42 3.88 -6.92 -23.96
CA TYR A 42 3.58 -5.55 -23.52
C TYR A 42 3.75 -4.54 -24.66
N GLY A 43 4.76 -4.75 -25.50
CA GLY A 43 4.96 -3.94 -26.69
C GLY A 43 3.82 -4.06 -27.69
N GLU A 44 3.38 -5.28 -28.01
CA GLU A 44 2.27 -5.57 -28.89
C GLU A 44 0.95 -4.97 -28.36
N GLU A 45 0.68 -5.11 -27.06
CA GLU A 45 -0.49 -4.53 -26.38
C GLU A 45 -0.53 -3.00 -26.50
N VAL A 46 0.64 -2.36 -26.32
CA VAL A 46 0.79 -0.90 -26.39
C VAL A 46 0.69 -0.39 -27.83
N ASP A 47 1.30 -1.11 -28.78
CA ASP A 47 1.24 -0.77 -30.21
C ASP A 47 -0.19 -0.86 -30.75
N GLY A 48 -1.00 -1.81 -30.25
CA GLY A 48 -2.42 -1.89 -30.56
C GLY A 48 -3.14 -0.55 -30.35
N PHE A 49 -2.88 0.12 -29.24
CA PHE A 49 -3.46 1.43 -28.95
C PHE A 49 -2.74 2.58 -29.69
N PHE A 50 -1.41 2.70 -29.58
CA PHE A 50 -0.70 3.89 -30.07
C PHE A 50 -0.49 3.89 -31.58
N LYS A 51 -0.13 2.72 -32.18
CA LYS A 51 0.14 2.61 -33.62
C LYS A 51 -1.15 2.30 -34.40
N PHE A 52 -1.91 1.28 -33.94
CA PHE A 52 -3.09 0.82 -34.71
C PHE A 52 -4.40 1.49 -34.29
N LYS A 53 -4.39 2.39 -33.30
CA LYS A 53 -5.57 3.15 -32.83
C LYS A 53 -6.75 2.26 -32.42
N GLU A 54 -6.49 1.05 -31.91
CA GLU A 54 -7.53 0.16 -31.42
C GLU A 54 -7.97 0.60 -30.01
N TYR A 55 -9.26 0.82 -29.83
CA TYR A 55 -9.88 1.24 -28.57
C TYR A 55 -10.72 0.13 -27.93
N ASP A 56 -10.98 -0.96 -28.65
CA ASP A 56 -11.66 -2.12 -28.07
C ASP A 56 -10.68 -2.98 -27.29
N TYR A 57 -10.77 -2.93 -25.98
CA TYR A 57 -9.88 -3.68 -25.07
C TYR A 57 -9.90 -5.20 -25.29
N ARG A 58 -10.96 -5.76 -25.91
CA ARG A 58 -11.02 -7.18 -26.25
C ARG A 58 -10.10 -7.56 -27.40
N LYS A 59 -9.75 -6.58 -28.24
CA LYS A 59 -8.86 -6.76 -29.37
C LYS A 59 -7.41 -6.41 -29.05
N LEU A 60 -7.15 -5.76 -27.90
CA LEU A 60 -5.81 -5.50 -27.44
C LEU A 60 -5.22 -6.75 -26.79
N GLY A 61 -4.05 -7.16 -27.20
CA GLY A 61 -3.34 -8.29 -26.68
C GLY A 61 -1.97 -8.47 -27.32
N GLY A 62 -1.16 -9.33 -26.71
CA GLY A 62 0.14 -9.76 -27.24
C GLY A 62 0.20 -11.27 -27.38
N HIS A 63 1.33 -11.79 -27.84
CA HIS A 63 1.55 -13.23 -28.07
C HIS A 63 1.39 -14.09 -26.80
N THR A 64 1.49 -13.50 -25.59
CA THR A 64 1.27 -14.22 -24.33
C THR A 64 -0.18 -14.20 -23.87
N GLY A 65 -1.05 -13.44 -24.51
CA GLY A 65 -2.48 -13.38 -24.20
C GLY A 65 -3.11 -12.00 -24.36
N PRO A 66 -4.37 -11.85 -23.93
CA PRO A 66 -5.09 -10.58 -24.04
C PRO A 66 -4.59 -9.56 -23.00
N LEU A 67 -4.72 -8.27 -23.33
CA LEU A 67 -4.49 -7.19 -22.38
C LEU A 67 -5.51 -7.27 -21.21
N VAL A 68 -4.99 -7.41 -19.99
CA VAL A 68 -5.77 -7.56 -18.74
C VAL A 68 -5.36 -6.56 -17.67
N TYR A 69 -4.66 -5.51 -18.06
CA TYR A 69 -4.23 -4.42 -17.17
C TYR A 69 -5.08 -3.18 -17.43
N PRO A 70 -5.36 -2.34 -16.39
CA PRO A 70 -6.02 -1.06 -16.60
C PRO A 70 -5.18 -0.12 -17.48
N SER A 71 -5.81 0.94 -17.99
CA SER A 71 -5.25 1.80 -19.03
C SER A 71 -3.97 2.55 -18.66
N GLY A 72 -3.69 2.79 -17.37
CA GLY A 72 -2.42 3.36 -16.94
C GLY A 72 -1.21 2.53 -17.34
N PHE A 73 -1.36 1.21 -17.45
CA PHE A 73 -0.35 0.33 -18.01
C PHE A 73 0.00 0.72 -19.46
N VAL A 74 -1.02 0.92 -20.30
CA VAL A 74 -0.83 1.26 -21.72
C VAL A 74 -0.01 2.54 -21.85
N TYR A 75 -0.35 3.59 -21.11
CA TYR A 75 0.40 4.85 -21.15
C TYR A 75 1.80 4.72 -20.56
N CYS A 76 1.94 4.02 -19.44
CA CYS A 76 3.22 3.82 -18.77
C CYS A 76 4.21 3.08 -19.67
N TYR A 77 3.79 1.95 -20.26
CA TYR A 77 4.65 1.15 -21.12
C TYR A 77 4.83 1.77 -22.51
N GLY A 78 3.85 2.54 -23.00
CA GLY A 78 4.00 3.39 -24.17
C GLY A 78 5.12 4.43 -23.98
N PHE A 79 5.13 5.09 -22.84
CA PHE A 79 6.18 6.06 -22.48
C PHE A 79 7.55 5.40 -22.30
N ILE A 80 7.62 4.24 -21.61
CA ILE A 80 8.85 3.47 -21.46
C ILE A 80 9.43 3.11 -22.84
N ARG A 81 8.62 2.55 -23.72
CA ARG A 81 9.06 2.18 -25.09
C ARG A 81 9.47 3.39 -25.92
N TRP A 82 8.79 4.51 -25.78
CA TRP A 82 9.15 5.75 -26.45
C TRP A 82 10.55 6.24 -26.06
N ILE A 83 10.91 6.15 -24.74
CA ILE A 83 12.24 6.58 -24.26
C ILE A 83 13.34 5.58 -24.65
N THR A 84 13.03 4.27 -24.57
CA THR A 84 14.06 3.22 -24.72
C THR A 84 14.17 2.71 -26.15
N GLY A 85 13.26 3.10 -27.02
CA GLY A 85 13.06 2.46 -28.31
C GLY A 85 12.53 1.03 -28.11
N GLU A 86 12.74 0.16 -29.08
CA GLU A 86 12.36 -1.26 -28.99
C GLU A 86 13.51 -2.12 -28.43
N GLU A 87 14.64 -1.51 -28.09
CA GLU A 87 15.85 -2.16 -27.62
C GLU A 87 15.71 -2.66 -26.18
N VAL A 88 15.74 -3.98 -25.99
CA VAL A 88 15.65 -4.62 -24.68
C VAL A 88 16.71 -4.11 -23.71
N ARG A 89 17.94 -3.88 -24.19
CA ARG A 89 19.05 -3.42 -23.36
C ARG A 89 18.81 -2.06 -22.74
N ASN A 90 18.29 -1.12 -23.54
CA ASN A 90 17.94 0.22 -23.06
C ASN A 90 16.82 0.15 -22.01
N ALA A 91 15.82 -0.70 -22.24
CA ALA A 91 14.74 -0.94 -21.28
C ALA A 91 15.27 -1.55 -19.97
N GLN A 92 16.17 -2.54 -20.05
CA GLN A 92 16.81 -3.12 -18.85
C GLN A 92 17.58 -2.07 -18.04
N VAL A 93 18.34 -1.18 -18.68
CA VAL A 93 19.05 -0.09 -18.01
C VAL A 93 18.06 0.87 -17.32
N LEU A 94 16.99 1.28 -18.00
CA LEU A 94 15.94 2.08 -17.38
C LEU A 94 15.35 1.37 -16.16
N PHE A 95 15.03 0.06 -16.27
CA PHE A 95 14.49 -0.73 -15.17
C PHE A 95 15.49 -0.94 -14.02
N ALA A 96 16.80 -0.89 -14.26
CA ALA A 96 17.79 -0.84 -13.19
C ALA A 96 17.64 0.44 -12.35
N PHE A 97 17.46 1.59 -12.98
CA PHE A 97 17.19 2.85 -12.26
C PHE A 97 15.84 2.82 -11.53
N LEU A 98 14.79 2.27 -12.16
CA LEU A 98 13.47 2.10 -11.51
C LEU A 98 13.58 1.15 -10.31
N TYR A 99 14.37 0.10 -10.40
CA TYR A 99 14.63 -0.81 -9.28
C TYR A 99 15.32 -0.10 -8.12
N VAL A 100 16.39 0.64 -8.39
CA VAL A 100 17.10 1.41 -7.35
C VAL A 100 16.19 2.46 -6.72
N PHE A 101 15.36 3.12 -7.51
CA PHE A 101 14.37 4.06 -7.00
C PHE A 101 13.33 3.36 -6.11
N ASN A 102 12.83 2.19 -6.51
CA ASN A 102 11.95 1.37 -5.68
C ASN A 102 12.60 0.98 -4.35
N GLN A 103 13.87 0.53 -4.38
CA GLN A 103 14.63 0.20 -3.18
C GLN A 103 14.82 1.41 -2.27
N TRP A 104 15.16 2.56 -2.84
CA TRP A 104 15.27 3.80 -2.07
C TRP A 104 13.96 4.14 -1.35
N LEU A 105 12.81 4.07 -2.03
CA LEU A 105 11.50 4.31 -1.43
C LEU A 105 11.22 3.33 -0.28
N ALA A 106 11.44 2.04 -0.50
CA ALA A 106 11.25 1.00 0.51
C ALA A 106 12.15 1.22 1.74
N LEU A 107 13.45 1.46 1.52
CA LEU A 107 14.40 1.73 2.59
C LEU A 107 14.06 3.02 3.36
N ARG A 108 13.51 4.04 2.70
CA ARG A 108 12.98 5.25 3.36
C ARG A 108 11.78 4.94 4.23
N ILE A 109 10.87 4.04 3.80
CA ILE A 109 9.74 3.59 4.62
C ILE A 109 10.27 2.85 5.86
N LEU A 110 11.20 1.91 5.69
CA LEU A 110 11.81 1.17 6.80
C LEU A 110 12.56 2.10 7.77
N GLN A 111 13.30 3.08 7.25
CA GLN A 111 13.99 4.08 8.06
C GLN A 111 13.02 4.90 8.91
N ARG A 112 11.95 5.42 8.29
CA ARG A 112 10.95 6.26 8.96
C ARG A 112 10.13 5.49 10.00
N SER A 113 9.89 4.19 9.77
CA SER A 113 9.22 3.32 10.74
C SER A 113 10.00 3.20 12.06
N GLY A 114 11.34 3.27 12.00
CA GLY A 114 12.24 3.22 13.14
C GLY A 114 12.30 1.86 13.87
N LYS A 115 11.66 0.83 13.32
CA LYS A 115 11.53 -0.50 13.97
C LYS A 115 12.49 -1.54 13.42
N VAL A 116 12.88 -1.43 12.16
CA VAL A 116 13.66 -2.44 11.45
C VAL A 116 15.16 -2.26 11.71
N PRO A 117 15.90 -3.32 12.10
CA PRO A 117 17.36 -3.28 12.20
C PRO A 117 18.01 -3.01 10.85
N ILE A 118 19.17 -2.31 10.86
CA ILE A 118 19.85 -1.89 9.63
C ILE A 118 20.33 -3.07 8.77
N ALA A 119 20.65 -4.21 9.38
CA ALA A 119 21.03 -5.43 8.67
C ALA A 119 19.92 -5.91 7.71
N PHE A 120 18.65 -5.66 8.04
CA PHE A 120 17.53 -6.03 7.18
C PHE A 120 17.31 -5.07 6.01
N TYR A 121 17.95 -3.90 6.00
CA TYR A 121 18.01 -3.03 4.82
C TYR A 121 18.85 -3.72 3.73
N ALA A 122 20.01 -4.28 4.09
CA ALA A 122 20.82 -5.05 3.15
C ALA A 122 20.09 -6.34 2.70
N ALA A 123 19.38 -7.03 3.60
CA ALA A 123 18.63 -8.23 3.24
C ALA A 123 17.54 -7.98 2.18
N THR A 124 16.91 -6.79 2.17
CA THR A 124 15.94 -6.42 1.11
C THR A 124 16.60 -6.16 -0.24
N CYS A 125 17.90 -5.85 -0.25
CA CYS A 125 18.67 -5.58 -1.46
C CYS A 125 19.23 -6.87 -2.11
N LEU A 126 19.38 -7.97 -1.37
CA LEU A 126 20.05 -9.18 -1.85
C LEU A 126 19.13 -10.20 -2.53
N SER A 127 17.89 -9.86 -2.81
CA SER A 127 16.94 -10.79 -3.41
C SER A 127 17.22 -11.02 -4.90
N LYS A 128 17.61 -12.24 -5.25
CA LYS A 128 17.76 -12.68 -6.65
C LYS A 128 16.46 -12.50 -7.44
N ARG A 129 15.31 -12.78 -6.79
CA ARG A 129 14.01 -12.69 -7.46
C ARG A 129 13.65 -11.24 -7.80
N MET A 130 13.96 -10.29 -6.93
CA MET A 130 13.68 -8.89 -7.17
C MET A 130 14.48 -8.34 -8.36
N HIS A 131 15.77 -8.65 -8.46
CA HIS A 131 16.58 -8.30 -9.65
C HIS A 131 16.00 -8.91 -10.93
N SER A 132 15.56 -10.17 -10.85
CA SER A 132 14.92 -10.83 -11.98
C SER A 132 13.64 -10.14 -12.45
N ILE A 133 12.79 -9.70 -11.52
CA ILE A 133 11.51 -9.03 -11.82
C ILE A 133 11.75 -7.70 -12.52
N PHE A 134 12.67 -6.89 -12.01
CA PHE A 134 12.95 -5.56 -12.54
C PHE A 134 13.91 -5.61 -13.74
N THR A 135 15.15 -6.03 -13.51
CA THR A 135 16.23 -5.81 -14.48
C THR A 135 16.29 -6.83 -15.61
N LEU A 136 15.83 -8.08 -15.36
CA LEU A 136 15.88 -9.11 -16.40
C LEU A 136 14.56 -9.26 -17.18
N ARG A 137 13.40 -8.98 -16.55
CA ARG A 137 12.10 -9.27 -17.16
C ARG A 137 11.19 -8.05 -17.30
N MET A 138 11.54 -6.94 -16.67
CA MET A 138 10.86 -5.64 -16.81
C MET A 138 9.34 -5.71 -16.59
N PHE A 139 8.93 -6.52 -15.58
CA PHE A 139 7.52 -6.72 -15.26
C PHE A 139 6.84 -5.44 -14.74
N ASN A 140 5.59 -5.26 -15.11
CA ASN A 140 4.74 -4.14 -14.66
C ASN A 140 4.47 -4.14 -13.15
N ASP A 141 4.66 -5.28 -12.47
CA ASP A 141 4.64 -5.42 -11.03
C ASP A 141 5.60 -4.45 -10.34
N GLY A 142 6.82 -4.34 -10.87
CA GLY A 142 7.85 -3.43 -10.35
C GLY A 142 7.42 -1.97 -10.42
N VAL A 143 6.89 -1.53 -11.54
CA VAL A 143 6.41 -0.15 -11.73
C VAL A 143 5.22 0.14 -10.81
N CYS A 144 4.26 -0.78 -10.73
CA CYS A 144 3.12 -0.68 -9.81
C CYS A 144 3.59 -0.52 -8.34
N THR A 145 4.59 -1.31 -7.92
CA THR A 145 5.13 -1.28 -6.55
C THR A 145 5.76 0.07 -6.20
N ILE A 146 6.41 0.75 -7.14
CA ILE A 146 6.95 2.11 -6.95
C ILE A 146 5.82 3.06 -6.50
N PHE A 147 4.70 3.07 -7.22
CA PHE A 147 3.57 3.94 -6.88
C PHE A 147 2.87 3.52 -5.57
N CYS A 148 2.85 2.22 -5.25
CA CYS A 148 2.41 1.75 -3.93
C CYS A 148 3.30 2.30 -2.80
N HIS A 149 4.63 2.29 -2.96
CA HIS A 149 5.55 2.84 -1.97
C HIS A 149 5.43 4.37 -1.83
N LEU A 150 5.21 5.09 -2.94
CA LEU A 150 4.91 6.53 -2.91
C LEU A 150 3.60 6.81 -2.13
N ALA A 151 2.57 5.98 -2.31
CA ALA A 151 1.34 6.08 -1.53
C ALA A 151 1.60 5.85 -0.04
N VAL A 152 2.37 4.81 0.32
CA VAL A 152 2.74 4.53 1.73
C VAL A 152 3.45 5.73 2.35
N LEU A 153 4.45 6.31 1.67
CA LEU A 153 5.16 7.51 2.14
C LEU A 153 4.23 8.71 2.31
N ALA A 154 3.28 8.91 1.39
CA ALA A 154 2.31 9.99 1.49
C ALA A 154 1.40 9.81 2.73
N PHE A 155 0.93 8.59 3.02
CA PHE A 155 0.17 8.30 4.24
C PHE A 155 1.03 8.49 5.51
N MET A 156 2.31 8.11 5.49
CA MET A 156 3.23 8.39 6.60
C MET A 156 3.41 9.90 6.83
N ASP A 157 3.42 10.72 5.77
CA ASP A 157 3.47 12.19 5.90
C ASP A 157 2.25 12.74 6.65
N GLY A 158 1.08 12.14 6.51
CA GLY A 158 -0.11 12.49 7.28
C GLY A 158 0.05 12.23 8.78
N ALA A 159 0.79 11.18 9.13
CA ALA A 159 1.02 10.79 10.54
C ALA A 159 2.08 11.62 11.27
N LYS A 160 3.10 12.14 10.56
CA LYS A 160 4.27 12.83 11.13
C LYS A 160 3.91 14.06 11.96
N LYS A 161 2.84 14.73 11.61
CA LYS A 161 2.45 16.04 12.19
C LYS A 161 1.83 15.96 13.57
N GLU A 162 1.63 14.77 14.13
CA GLU A 162 1.11 14.64 15.49
C GLU A 162 2.01 15.24 16.58
N LYS A 163 3.35 15.24 16.40
CA LYS A 163 4.30 15.85 17.33
C LYS A 163 4.28 17.39 17.29
N GLU A 164 3.79 17.97 16.19
CA GLU A 164 3.74 19.43 15.97
C GLU A 164 2.38 20.05 16.39
N LYS A 165 1.53 19.32 17.10
CA LYS A 165 0.11 19.59 17.38
C LYS A 165 -0.27 20.85 18.15
N LYS A 166 0.61 21.81 18.34
CA LYS A 166 0.24 23.04 19.06
C LYS A 166 -0.35 24.18 18.21
N ALA A 167 -0.60 24.00 16.91
CA ALA A 167 -1.09 25.08 16.06
C ALA A 167 -2.23 24.66 15.12
N LYS A 168 -3.26 25.51 15.02
CA LYS A 168 -4.44 25.47 14.12
C LYS A 168 -4.18 25.17 12.61
N LYS A 169 -2.92 25.16 12.17
CA LYS A 169 -2.48 24.88 10.78
C LYS A 169 -2.52 23.42 10.37
N MET A 170 -2.88 22.51 11.26
CA MET A 170 -2.60 21.07 11.17
C MET A 170 -3.61 20.26 10.37
N THR A 171 -4.87 20.58 10.44
CA THR A 171 -5.96 19.82 9.79
C THR A 171 -5.79 19.81 8.26
N ILE A 172 -5.45 20.97 7.67
CA ILE A 172 -5.26 21.14 6.20
C ILE A 172 -4.14 20.26 5.64
N ASN A 173 -3.11 19.98 6.41
CA ASN A 173 -1.95 19.24 5.94
C ASN A 173 -2.15 17.71 5.92
N ASN A 174 -2.99 17.18 6.80
CA ASN A 174 -3.31 15.75 6.83
C ASN A 174 -4.20 15.38 5.64
N GLY A 175 -5.19 16.22 5.30
CA GLY A 175 -6.02 16.06 4.11
C GLY A 175 -5.19 15.99 2.82
N ARG A 176 -4.23 16.90 2.65
CA ARG A 176 -3.33 16.89 1.49
C ARG A 176 -2.44 15.63 1.42
N ALA A 177 -2.01 15.10 2.56
CA ALA A 177 -1.22 13.86 2.59
C ALA A 177 -2.08 12.65 2.18
N CYS A 178 -3.31 12.53 2.70
CA CYS A 178 -4.26 11.50 2.29
C CYS A 178 -4.58 11.61 0.80
N LEU A 179 -4.86 12.83 0.31
CA LEU A 179 -5.16 13.06 -1.10
C LEU A 179 -4.02 12.58 -2.01
N ARG A 180 -2.76 12.88 -1.67
CA ARG A 180 -1.58 12.38 -2.39
C ARG A 180 -1.49 10.86 -2.30
N GLY A 181 -1.76 10.27 -1.12
CA GLY A 181 -1.77 8.82 -0.92
C GLY A 181 -2.79 8.12 -1.83
N PHE A 182 -4.01 8.63 -1.90
CA PHE A 182 -5.06 8.10 -2.79
C PHE A 182 -4.75 8.35 -4.27
N ALA A 183 -4.14 9.48 -4.64
CA ALA A 183 -3.70 9.74 -6.01
C ALA A 183 -2.64 8.73 -6.46
N TRP A 184 -1.58 8.50 -5.66
CA TRP A 184 -0.56 7.51 -5.97
C TRP A 184 -1.09 6.09 -5.99
N LEU A 185 -2.00 5.75 -5.06
CA LEU A 185 -2.64 4.44 -5.04
C LEU A 185 -3.51 4.22 -6.28
N SER A 186 -4.18 5.27 -6.77
CA SER A 186 -4.93 5.21 -8.01
C SER A 186 -4.02 5.02 -9.22
N VAL A 187 -2.90 5.74 -9.30
CA VAL A 187 -1.90 5.52 -10.36
C VAL A 187 -1.37 4.08 -10.31
N ALA A 188 -1.04 3.55 -9.13
CA ALA A 188 -0.63 2.14 -8.99
C ALA A 188 -1.71 1.18 -9.52
N THR A 189 -2.98 1.40 -9.12
CA THR A 189 -4.13 0.59 -9.55
C THR A 189 -4.33 0.66 -11.07
N SER A 190 -4.09 1.81 -11.70
CA SER A 190 -4.22 1.96 -13.16
C SER A 190 -3.15 1.19 -13.94
N ILE A 191 -2.03 0.82 -13.32
CA ILE A 191 -0.99 -0.01 -13.93
C ILE A 191 -1.28 -1.49 -13.66
N LYS A 192 -1.68 -1.83 -12.44
CA LYS A 192 -2.04 -3.20 -12.06
C LYS A 192 -3.01 -3.22 -10.88
N MET A 193 -4.12 -3.93 -11.04
CA MET A 193 -5.21 -3.90 -10.06
C MET A 193 -4.86 -4.49 -8.68
N ASN A 194 -3.73 -5.21 -8.53
CA ASN A 194 -3.29 -5.71 -7.21
C ASN A 194 -3.05 -4.59 -6.19
N ALA A 195 -2.79 -3.36 -6.64
CA ALA A 195 -2.69 -2.20 -5.74
C ALA A 195 -3.98 -1.95 -4.92
N LEU A 196 -5.14 -2.48 -5.37
CA LEU A 196 -6.39 -2.46 -4.59
C LEU A 196 -6.27 -3.17 -3.23
N LEU A 197 -5.28 -4.05 -3.04
CA LEU A 197 -5.01 -4.68 -1.74
C LEU A 197 -4.61 -3.67 -0.66
N TYR A 198 -4.12 -2.50 -1.05
CA TYR A 198 -3.83 -1.38 -0.14
C TYR A 198 -5.06 -0.55 0.22
N LEU A 199 -6.17 -0.69 -0.52
CA LEU A 199 -7.35 0.18 -0.35
C LEU A 199 -8.06 0.00 1.01
N PRO A 200 -8.32 -1.24 1.52
CA PRO A 200 -8.97 -1.40 2.81
C PRO A 200 -8.22 -0.70 3.97
N PRO A 201 -6.90 -0.90 4.19
CA PRO A 201 -6.19 -0.17 5.24
C PRO A 201 -6.07 1.33 4.94
N ALA A 202 -6.01 1.77 3.68
CA ALA A 202 -5.98 3.20 3.34
C ALA A 202 -7.29 3.91 3.74
N LEU A 203 -8.44 3.27 3.57
CA LEU A 203 -9.74 3.79 4.03
C LEU A 203 -9.79 3.87 5.56
N VAL A 204 -9.24 2.87 6.26
CA VAL A 204 -9.15 2.92 7.73
C VAL A 204 -8.25 4.08 8.19
N LEU A 205 -7.12 4.31 7.52
CA LEU A 205 -6.23 5.45 7.82
C LEU A 205 -6.92 6.79 7.55
N LEU A 206 -7.67 6.90 6.46
CA LEU A 206 -8.39 8.12 6.08
C LEU A 206 -9.34 8.59 7.19
N VAL A 207 -10.13 7.66 7.75
CA VAL A 207 -11.00 7.94 8.89
C VAL A 207 -10.20 8.14 10.19
N GLY A 208 -9.15 7.35 10.38
CA GLY A 208 -8.26 7.42 11.55
C GLY A 208 -7.51 8.75 11.68
N TYR A 209 -7.27 9.46 10.58
CA TYR A 209 -6.69 10.82 10.60
C TYR A 209 -7.72 11.92 10.91
N GLY A 210 -8.96 11.56 11.21
CA GLY A 210 -10.01 12.52 11.62
C GLY A 210 -10.40 13.50 10.51
N GLN A 211 -10.34 13.05 9.25
CA GLN A 211 -10.69 13.87 8.10
C GLN A 211 -12.16 14.25 8.12
N THR A 212 -12.49 15.42 7.54
CA THR A 212 -13.88 15.81 7.30
C THR A 212 -14.53 14.91 6.25
N LEU A 213 -15.85 14.85 6.25
CA LEU A 213 -16.61 14.09 5.24
C LEU A 213 -16.26 14.55 3.82
N TRP A 214 -16.04 15.86 3.64
CA TRP A 214 -15.62 16.45 2.37
C TRP A 214 -14.23 15.98 1.93
N GLU A 215 -13.25 15.91 2.84
CA GLU A 215 -11.90 15.42 2.55
C GLU A 215 -11.92 13.92 2.21
N ILE A 216 -12.77 13.14 2.88
CA ILE A 216 -12.97 11.71 2.56
C ILE A 216 -13.53 11.58 1.13
N LEU A 217 -14.59 12.35 0.82
CA LEU A 217 -15.19 12.33 -0.52
C LEU A 217 -14.18 12.77 -1.59
N LEU A 218 -13.39 13.80 -1.33
CA LEU A 218 -12.36 14.29 -2.26
C LEU A 218 -11.30 13.23 -2.54
N CYS A 219 -10.87 12.46 -1.53
CA CYS A 219 -9.94 11.34 -1.74
C CYS A 219 -10.52 10.26 -2.64
N VAL A 220 -11.81 9.92 -2.45
CA VAL A 220 -12.51 8.96 -3.32
C VAL A 220 -12.67 9.51 -4.74
N ILE A 221 -13.04 10.78 -4.88
CA ILE A 221 -13.16 11.46 -6.19
C ILE A 221 -11.82 11.44 -6.92
N VAL A 222 -10.71 11.74 -6.24
CA VAL A 222 -9.37 11.71 -6.85
C VAL A 222 -9.01 10.28 -7.26
N PHE A 223 -9.26 9.28 -6.41
CA PHE A 223 -8.99 7.89 -6.74
C PHE A 223 -9.76 7.43 -7.98
N VAL A 224 -11.06 7.67 -8.03
CA VAL A 224 -11.91 7.31 -9.18
C VAL A 224 -11.61 8.19 -10.39
N GLY A 225 -11.40 9.49 -10.18
CA GLY A 225 -11.13 10.46 -11.23
C GLY A 225 -9.87 10.14 -12.05
N VAL A 226 -8.79 9.70 -11.39
CA VAL A 226 -7.57 9.26 -12.09
C VAL A 226 -7.87 8.02 -12.95
N GLN A 227 -8.63 7.03 -12.43
CA GLN A 227 -9.02 5.86 -13.21
C GLN A 227 -9.84 6.25 -14.44
N VAL A 228 -10.85 7.11 -14.26
CA VAL A 228 -11.72 7.59 -15.37
C VAL A 228 -10.90 8.39 -16.37
N ALA A 229 -10.04 9.31 -15.92
CA ALA A 229 -9.24 10.16 -16.81
C ALA A 229 -8.31 9.33 -17.70
N LEU A 230 -7.62 8.34 -17.14
CA LEU A 230 -6.74 7.45 -17.89
C LEU A 230 -7.51 6.50 -18.81
N ALA A 231 -8.71 6.09 -18.42
CA ALA A 231 -9.56 5.20 -19.21
C ALA A 231 -10.43 5.92 -20.25
N LEU A 232 -10.42 7.25 -20.28
CA LEU A 232 -11.39 8.04 -21.04
C LEU A 232 -11.52 7.63 -22.53
N PRO A 233 -10.45 7.43 -23.31
CA PRO A 233 -10.58 7.00 -24.70
C PRO A 233 -11.33 5.67 -24.86
N PHE A 234 -11.09 4.72 -23.97
CA PHE A 234 -11.73 3.41 -23.99
C PHE A 234 -13.17 3.45 -23.48
N LEU A 235 -13.44 4.28 -22.46
CA LEU A 235 -14.77 4.45 -21.89
C LEU A 235 -15.73 5.17 -22.86
N LEU A 236 -15.24 6.09 -23.66
CA LEU A 236 -16.04 6.81 -24.66
C LEU A 236 -16.38 5.96 -25.88
N THR A 237 -15.57 4.93 -26.16
CA THR A 237 -15.75 4.06 -27.34
C THR A 237 -16.37 2.71 -26.99
N PHE A 238 -15.71 1.93 -26.14
CA PHE A 238 -16.09 0.56 -25.79
C PHE A 238 -16.09 0.31 -24.27
N PRO A 239 -16.97 1.00 -23.48
CA PRO A 239 -16.91 0.96 -22.01
C PRO A 239 -17.05 -0.45 -21.43
N LYS A 240 -17.96 -1.28 -21.95
CA LYS A 240 -18.16 -2.66 -21.49
C LYS A 240 -16.93 -3.54 -21.72
N SER A 241 -16.27 -3.36 -22.86
CA SER A 241 -15.06 -4.07 -23.23
C SER A 241 -13.91 -3.72 -22.27
N TYR A 242 -13.71 -2.42 -22.02
CA TYR A 242 -12.70 -1.92 -21.09
C TYR A 242 -12.90 -2.48 -19.68
N LEU A 243 -14.08 -2.29 -19.10
CA LEU A 243 -14.36 -2.72 -17.71
C LEU A 243 -14.21 -4.23 -17.55
N ALA A 244 -14.65 -5.02 -18.53
CA ALA A 244 -14.56 -6.47 -18.48
C ALA A 244 -13.12 -6.99 -18.51
N ARG A 245 -12.21 -6.31 -19.26
CA ARG A 245 -10.83 -6.75 -19.41
C ARG A 245 -9.88 -6.12 -18.41
N ALA A 246 -9.98 -4.80 -18.16
CA ALA A 246 -9.10 -4.08 -17.25
C ALA A 246 -9.24 -4.55 -15.79
N PHE A 247 -10.42 -5.06 -15.42
CA PHE A 247 -10.75 -5.55 -14.08
C PHE A 247 -11.32 -6.98 -14.13
N GLU A 248 -10.64 -7.86 -14.85
CA GLU A 248 -11.09 -9.25 -15.03
C GLU A 248 -10.91 -10.07 -13.75
N LEU A 249 -11.92 -10.03 -12.86
CA LEU A 249 -11.92 -10.74 -11.59
C LEU A 249 -12.20 -12.25 -11.74
N THR A 250 -12.74 -12.66 -12.88
CA THR A 250 -13.12 -14.05 -13.17
C THR A 250 -12.03 -14.86 -13.85
N ARG A 251 -10.85 -14.25 -14.09
CA ARG A 251 -9.75 -14.89 -14.80
C ARG A 251 -9.33 -16.20 -14.10
N VAL A 252 -9.32 -17.28 -14.87
CA VAL A 252 -8.76 -18.56 -14.44
C VAL A 252 -7.26 -18.56 -14.75
N PHE A 253 -6.44 -18.72 -13.72
CA PHE A 253 -4.99 -18.83 -13.86
C PHE A 253 -4.59 -20.25 -14.19
N THR A 254 -3.57 -20.42 -15.02
CA THR A 254 -3.02 -21.74 -15.34
C THR A 254 -2.26 -22.31 -14.15
N TYR A 255 -2.54 -23.58 -13.84
CA TYR A 255 -1.85 -24.31 -12.77
C TYR A 255 -0.34 -24.39 -12.99
N LYS A 256 0.12 -24.42 -14.27
CA LYS A 256 1.53 -24.53 -14.65
C LYS A 256 2.42 -23.48 -13.99
N TRP A 257 1.97 -22.22 -13.90
CA TRP A 257 2.80 -21.08 -13.49
C TRP A 257 2.63 -20.66 -12.04
N THR A 258 1.72 -21.30 -11.29
CA THR A 258 1.49 -20.92 -9.89
C THR A 258 2.65 -21.34 -9.00
N VAL A 259 3.02 -20.47 -8.04
CA VAL A 259 4.00 -20.74 -6.99
C VAL A 259 3.34 -21.32 -5.75
N ASN A 260 2.09 -20.95 -5.50
CA ASN A 260 1.27 -21.45 -4.39
C ASN A 260 0.32 -22.59 -4.85
N PHE A 261 -0.18 -23.36 -3.88
CA PHE A 261 -1.18 -24.43 -4.07
C PHE A 261 -0.79 -25.58 -5.02
N LYS A 262 0.52 -25.76 -5.32
CA LYS A 262 1.01 -26.90 -6.11
C LYS A 262 0.82 -28.27 -5.43
N PHE A 263 0.44 -28.27 -4.16
CA PHE A 263 0.09 -29.47 -3.41
C PHE A 263 -1.39 -29.88 -3.59
N LEU A 264 -2.20 -29.06 -4.27
CA LEU A 264 -3.56 -29.39 -4.68
C LEU A 264 -3.54 -30.03 -6.09
N SER A 265 -4.57 -30.80 -6.43
CA SER A 265 -4.79 -31.22 -7.82
C SER A 265 -5.15 -30.01 -8.70
N GLU A 266 -4.92 -30.11 -10.01
CA GLU A 266 -5.24 -29.03 -10.95
C GLU A 266 -6.75 -28.72 -10.96
N ASP A 267 -7.60 -29.75 -10.91
CA ASP A 267 -9.05 -29.59 -10.85
C ASP A 267 -9.50 -28.79 -9.63
N CYS A 268 -8.93 -29.11 -8.46
CA CYS A 268 -9.19 -28.34 -7.24
C CYS A 268 -8.70 -26.88 -7.37
N PHE A 269 -7.50 -26.69 -7.94
CA PHE A 269 -6.92 -25.36 -8.11
C PHE A 269 -7.75 -24.46 -9.03
N VAL A 270 -8.32 -24.99 -10.13
CA VAL A 270 -9.14 -24.20 -11.06
C VAL A 270 -10.59 -24.05 -10.61
N SER A 271 -11.00 -24.74 -9.55
CA SER A 271 -12.37 -24.76 -9.07
C SER A 271 -12.86 -23.37 -8.59
N LYS A 272 -14.16 -23.13 -8.72
CA LYS A 272 -14.80 -21.91 -8.20
C LYS A 272 -14.91 -21.94 -6.68
N GLU A 273 -15.04 -23.14 -6.11
CA GLU A 273 -15.14 -23.39 -4.66
C GLU A 273 -13.88 -22.90 -3.95
N LEU A 274 -12.69 -23.25 -4.47
CA LEU A 274 -11.42 -22.74 -3.95
C LEU A 274 -11.34 -21.20 -4.06
N ALA A 275 -11.76 -20.65 -5.21
CA ALA A 275 -11.73 -19.20 -5.41
C ALA A 275 -12.62 -18.46 -4.40
N HIS A 276 -13.86 -18.92 -4.19
CA HIS A 276 -14.79 -18.34 -3.23
C HIS A 276 -14.35 -18.57 -1.79
N GLY A 277 -13.79 -19.75 -1.48
CA GLY A 277 -13.24 -20.07 -0.16
C GLY A 277 -12.08 -19.12 0.18
N LEU A 278 -11.13 -18.93 -0.73
CA LEU A 278 -10.00 -18.00 -0.53
C LEU A 278 -10.45 -16.53 -0.39
N LEU A 279 -11.45 -16.11 -1.16
CA LEU A 279 -12.04 -14.78 -1.03
C LEU A 279 -12.69 -14.59 0.35
N SER A 280 -13.44 -15.59 0.83
CA SER A 280 -14.06 -15.56 2.16
C SER A 280 -13.00 -15.51 3.27
N VAL A 281 -11.93 -16.30 3.14
CA VAL A 281 -10.78 -16.26 4.07
C VAL A 281 -10.10 -14.89 4.02
N HIS A 282 -9.94 -14.28 2.83
CA HIS A 282 -9.35 -12.95 2.68
C HIS A 282 -10.15 -11.90 3.44
N VAL A 283 -11.46 -11.85 3.23
CA VAL A 283 -12.35 -10.90 3.92
C VAL A 283 -12.30 -11.11 5.44
N ALA A 284 -12.39 -12.35 5.90
CA ALA A 284 -12.31 -12.69 7.32
C ALA A 284 -10.95 -12.31 7.93
N ALA A 285 -9.85 -12.61 7.22
CA ALA A 285 -8.49 -12.27 7.66
C ALA A 285 -8.26 -10.76 7.76
N LEU A 286 -8.76 -9.97 6.78
CA LEU A 286 -8.72 -8.51 6.83
C LEU A 286 -9.55 -7.98 8.01
N PHE A 287 -10.73 -8.52 8.24
CA PHE A 287 -11.59 -8.13 9.36
C PHE A 287 -10.90 -8.39 10.70
N VAL A 288 -10.31 -9.58 10.88
CA VAL A 288 -9.59 -9.96 12.11
C VAL A 288 -8.36 -9.08 12.32
N ALA A 289 -7.57 -8.81 11.27
CA ALA A 289 -6.41 -7.93 11.33
C ALA A 289 -6.83 -6.50 11.71
N ALA A 290 -7.88 -5.97 11.09
CA ALA A 290 -8.43 -4.66 11.40
C ALA A 290 -8.91 -4.60 12.86
N HIS A 291 -9.71 -5.58 13.29
CA HIS A 291 -10.24 -5.63 14.64
C HIS A 291 -9.16 -5.75 15.72
N ARG A 292 -8.14 -6.59 15.50
CA ARG A 292 -7.10 -6.85 16.50
C ARG A 292 -5.97 -5.83 16.52
N LYS A 293 -5.64 -5.20 15.36
CA LYS A 293 -4.45 -4.35 15.23
C LYS A 293 -4.75 -2.93 14.78
N TRP A 294 -5.55 -2.74 13.72
CA TRP A 294 -5.70 -1.42 13.11
C TRP A 294 -6.60 -0.51 13.95
N PHE A 295 -7.59 -1.08 14.64
CA PHE A 295 -8.50 -0.37 15.55
C PHE A 295 -8.06 -0.39 17.01
N ARG A 296 -6.87 -0.93 17.36
CA ARG A 296 -6.42 -1.03 18.74
C ARG A 296 -5.91 0.31 19.25
N ARG A 297 -6.50 0.83 20.34
CA ARG A 297 -5.95 1.99 21.08
C ARG A 297 -4.67 1.58 21.80
N ARG A 298 -3.50 2.06 21.35
CA ARG A 298 -2.19 1.64 21.88
C ARG A 298 -1.78 2.27 23.21
N ASN A 299 -2.50 3.25 23.77
CA ASN A 299 -2.17 3.88 25.04
C ASN A 299 -3.44 4.18 25.84
N LEU A 300 -4.06 3.13 26.35
CA LEU A 300 -5.03 3.27 27.44
C LEU A 300 -4.25 3.45 28.74
N PRO A 301 -4.72 4.31 29.70
CA PRO A 301 -4.16 4.37 31.03
C PRO A 301 -4.29 2.99 31.72
N PRO A 302 -3.38 2.66 32.67
CA PRO A 302 -3.45 1.41 33.42
C PRO A 302 -4.84 1.27 34.05
N GLY A 303 -5.53 0.15 33.80
CA GLY A 303 -6.86 -0.13 34.35
C GLY A 303 -8.04 0.25 33.45
N ALA A 304 -7.84 0.93 32.33
CA ALA A 304 -8.93 1.16 31.38
C ALA A 304 -9.25 -0.12 30.58
N LYS A 305 -10.51 -0.53 30.59
CA LYS A 305 -10.97 -1.66 29.78
C LYS A 305 -10.69 -1.39 28.30
N GLU A 306 -10.12 -2.38 27.62
CA GLU A 306 -9.85 -2.35 26.17
C GLU A 306 -11.17 -2.23 25.41
N GLN A 307 -11.63 -0.98 25.20
CA GLN A 307 -12.86 -0.73 24.42
C GLN A 307 -12.61 -1.09 22.97
N ARG A 308 -13.49 -1.90 22.41
CA ARG A 308 -13.41 -2.42 21.06
C ARG A 308 -13.67 -1.31 20.06
N PHE A 309 -12.63 -0.77 19.48
CA PHE A 309 -12.59 0.41 18.59
C PHE A 309 -13.39 0.25 17.29
N PHE A 310 -13.82 -0.96 16.93
CA PHE A 310 -14.63 -1.16 15.70
C PHE A 310 -15.93 -0.33 15.73
N TRP A 311 -16.67 -0.38 16.82
CA TRP A 311 -17.89 0.42 16.97
C TRP A 311 -17.60 1.90 17.14
N ASP A 312 -16.49 2.25 17.80
CA ASP A 312 -16.03 3.64 17.91
C ASP A 312 -15.59 4.21 16.56
N PHE A 313 -15.04 3.38 15.66
CA PHE A 313 -14.67 3.80 14.30
C PHE A 313 -15.91 4.23 13.50
N PHE A 314 -16.94 3.39 13.47
CA PHE A 314 -18.21 3.75 12.84
C PHE A 314 -18.89 4.89 13.57
N GLY A 315 -18.87 4.89 14.90
CA GLY A 315 -19.38 6.01 15.71
C GLY A 315 -18.66 7.33 15.41
N ASN A 316 -17.34 7.32 15.17
CA ASN A 316 -16.57 8.49 14.75
C ASN A 316 -16.93 8.94 13.34
N PHE A 317 -17.07 8.01 12.40
CA PHE A 317 -17.53 8.32 11.05
C PHE A 317 -18.91 9.00 11.07
N PHE A 318 -19.86 8.45 11.81
CA PHE A 318 -21.19 9.06 11.96
C PHE A 318 -21.16 10.40 12.71
N ARG A 319 -20.28 10.58 13.71
CA ARG A 319 -20.09 11.86 14.40
C ARG A 319 -19.51 12.93 13.48
N ILE A 320 -18.51 12.60 12.68
CA ILE A 320 -17.93 13.48 11.65
C ILE A 320 -19.02 13.88 10.67
N ALA A 321 -19.76 12.91 10.14
CA ALA A 321 -20.86 13.16 9.21
C ALA A 321 -21.93 14.08 9.83
N LYS A 322 -22.36 13.81 11.06
CA LYS A 322 -23.35 14.63 11.78
C LYS A 322 -22.85 16.05 12.03
N ARG A 323 -21.58 16.21 12.46
CA ARG A 323 -20.96 17.53 12.69
C ARG A 323 -20.91 18.36 11.41
N ASP A 324 -20.41 17.76 10.32
CA ASP A 324 -20.21 18.47 9.06
C ASP A 324 -21.54 18.84 8.40
N ILE A 325 -22.55 17.95 8.47
CA ILE A 325 -23.91 18.22 8.01
C ILE A 325 -24.54 19.35 8.85
N SER A 326 -24.42 19.28 10.20
CA SER A 326 -25.01 20.33 11.07
C SER A 326 -24.32 21.67 10.89
N SER A 327 -23.02 21.73 10.62
CA SER A 327 -22.30 22.98 10.33
C SER A 327 -22.72 23.59 8.99
N ALA A 328 -22.96 22.77 7.97
CA ALA A 328 -23.45 23.20 6.66
C ALA A 328 -24.87 23.84 6.75
N PHE A 329 -25.73 23.30 7.61
CA PHE A 329 -27.08 23.88 7.86
C PHE A 329 -27.03 25.15 8.72
N ARG A 330 -26.14 25.27 9.72
CA ARG A 330 -25.98 26.50 10.53
C ARG A 330 -25.40 27.67 9.73
N GLY A 331 -24.50 27.42 8.76
CA GLY A 331 -23.91 28.45 7.91
C GLY A 331 -24.91 29.15 6.96
N LYS A 332 -26.06 28.54 6.69
CA LYS A 332 -27.12 29.13 5.86
C LYS A 332 -28.10 30.04 6.61
N SER A 333 -28.15 29.99 7.95
CA SER A 333 -29.07 30.78 8.74
C SER A 333 -28.54 32.14 9.22
N SER A 334 -27.23 32.44 8.96
CA SER A 334 -26.60 33.70 9.44
C SER A 334 -26.35 34.75 8.35
N SER A 335 -26.86 34.57 7.12
CA SER A 335 -26.66 35.53 6.02
C SER A 335 -27.84 36.46 5.73
N SER A 336 -28.79 36.57 6.65
CA SER A 336 -29.91 37.53 6.49
C SER A 336 -30.22 38.22 7.80
N SER A 337 -29.39 39.19 8.23
CA SER A 337 -29.81 40.37 8.99
C SER A 337 -28.64 41.35 9.16
N SER A 338 -28.52 42.25 8.21
CA SER A 338 -27.82 43.53 8.39
C SER A 338 -28.81 44.50 8.98
N SER A 339 -28.57 45.02 10.20
CA SER A 339 -28.87 46.45 10.51
C SER A 339 -28.40 46.81 11.91
N THR A 340 -27.51 47.77 11.97
CA THR A 340 -27.40 48.92 12.92
C THR A 340 -28.06 48.76 14.28
N ARG A 341 -27.26 48.82 15.38
CA ARG A 341 -27.46 49.82 16.44
C ARG A 341 -26.41 49.82 17.55
N ARG A 342 -25.79 50.98 17.71
CA ARG A 342 -25.39 51.73 18.90
C ARG A 342 -24.82 51.07 20.16
N ARG A 343 -23.64 51.58 20.53
CA ARG A 343 -23.03 51.58 21.86
C ARG A 343 -24.03 51.85 22.98
N ARG A 344 -23.96 51.02 24.04
CA ARG A 344 -24.13 51.49 25.42
C ARG A 344 -23.39 50.58 26.39
N SER A 345 -22.63 51.19 27.26
CA SER A 345 -21.90 50.63 28.39
C SER A 345 -22.87 50.04 29.43
N GLY A 346 -22.50 48.92 30.05
CA GLY A 346 -23.22 48.35 31.18
C GLY A 346 -22.53 47.08 31.65
N ILE A 347 -21.80 47.17 32.74
CA ILE A 347 -21.26 46.09 33.52
C ILE A 347 -22.42 45.32 34.13
N GLU A 348 -22.61 44.05 33.79
CA GLU A 348 -23.33 43.13 34.66
C GLU A 348 -22.76 41.71 34.50
N ASN A 349 -22.27 41.23 35.63
CA ASN A 349 -21.83 39.91 35.93
C ASN A 349 -23.00 38.93 35.85
N ARG A 350 -23.04 38.01 34.90
CA ARG A 350 -23.91 36.82 34.97
C ARG A 350 -23.18 35.58 34.52
N ASN A 351 -22.77 34.82 35.51
CA ASN A 351 -22.48 33.39 35.39
C ASN A 351 -23.63 32.68 34.67
N SER A 352 -23.44 32.38 33.38
CA SER A 352 -24.27 31.39 32.70
C SER A 352 -23.44 30.12 32.54
N LYS A 353 -23.82 29.10 33.30
CA LYS A 353 -23.43 27.71 33.09
C LYS A 353 -23.68 27.35 31.61
N ARG A 354 -22.63 27.41 30.75
CA ARG A 354 -22.65 26.73 29.48
C ARG A 354 -22.50 25.24 29.74
N SER A 355 -23.42 24.48 29.17
CA SER A 355 -23.56 23.03 29.30
C SER A 355 -22.24 22.30 29.07
N GLY A 356 -21.84 21.49 30.05
CA GLY A 356 -20.61 20.71 30.06
C GLY A 356 -20.57 19.55 29.05
N SER A 357 -21.49 19.48 28.08
CA SER A 357 -21.55 18.42 27.10
C SER A 357 -20.65 18.64 25.86
N ASP A 358 -20.35 19.88 25.50
CA ASP A 358 -19.51 20.17 24.31
C ASP A 358 -18.01 20.13 24.68
N ASP A 359 -17.67 20.57 25.91
CA ASP A 359 -16.27 20.56 26.41
C ASP A 359 -15.76 19.15 26.75
N ASP A 360 -16.65 18.25 27.16
CA ASP A 360 -16.29 16.84 27.42
C ASP A 360 -16.18 16.03 26.10
N ASN A 361 -16.99 16.36 25.10
CA ASN A 361 -16.85 15.78 23.75
C ASN A 361 -15.55 16.22 23.05
N ASP A 362 -15.11 17.48 23.22
CA ASP A 362 -13.84 17.96 22.67
C ASP A 362 -12.64 17.34 23.40
N LYS A 363 -12.72 17.11 24.71
CA LYS A 363 -11.69 16.39 25.49
C LYS A 363 -11.64 14.90 25.15
N GLU A 364 -12.75 14.29 24.77
CA GLU A 364 -12.79 12.88 24.33
C GLU A 364 -12.24 12.73 22.91
N LEU A 365 -12.42 13.71 22.02
CA LEU A 365 -11.76 13.77 20.71
C LEU A 365 -10.24 13.94 20.83
N GLU A 366 -9.73 14.67 21.83
CA GLU A 366 -8.29 14.77 22.12
C GLU A 366 -7.65 13.44 22.57
N ARG A 367 -8.46 12.48 23.05
CA ARG A 367 -8.02 11.15 23.47
C ARG A 367 -7.86 10.16 22.31
N ILE A 368 -8.36 10.46 21.12
CA ILE A 368 -8.16 9.61 19.94
C ILE A 368 -6.75 9.84 19.41
N LYS A 369 -5.84 8.92 19.70
CA LYS A 369 -4.48 9.00 19.19
C LYS A 369 -4.44 8.61 17.72
N TYR A 370 -4.05 9.57 16.87
CA TYR A 370 -3.85 9.34 15.44
C TYR A 370 -2.78 8.27 15.18
N PRO A 371 -2.87 7.50 14.06
CA PRO A 371 -1.85 6.55 13.69
C PRO A 371 -0.47 7.22 13.55
N SER A 372 0.59 6.57 14.06
CA SER A 372 1.96 7.02 13.85
C SER A 372 2.44 6.69 12.43
N GLU A 373 3.58 7.24 12.00
CA GLU A 373 4.22 6.90 10.72
C GLU A 373 4.40 5.38 10.57
N ASN A 374 4.87 4.72 11.64
CA ASN A 374 5.02 3.26 11.65
C ASN A 374 3.67 2.54 11.53
N ASP A 375 2.63 3.03 12.22
CA ASP A 375 1.31 2.41 12.16
C ASP A 375 0.72 2.52 10.76
N ALA A 376 0.85 3.69 10.10
CA ALA A 376 0.37 3.89 8.75
C ALA A 376 1.05 2.94 7.75
N ALA A 377 2.38 2.88 7.75
CA ALA A 377 3.12 2.00 6.86
C ALA A 377 2.82 0.52 7.13
N LEU A 378 2.73 0.15 8.42
CA LEU A 378 2.45 -1.22 8.83
C LEU A 378 1.05 -1.68 8.41
N MET A 379 0.02 -0.86 8.63
CA MET A 379 -1.36 -1.18 8.23
C MET A 379 -1.46 -1.42 6.72
N LEU A 380 -0.83 -0.57 5.91
CA LEU A 380 -0.81 -0.69 4.46
C LEU A 380 -0.06 -1.97 4.03
N ALA A 381 1.10 -2.25 4.61
CA ALA A 381 1.87 -3.45 4.34
C ALA A 381 1.11 -4.73 4.75
N GLN A 382 0.45 -4.72 5.91
CA GLN A 382 -0.35 -5.86 6.40
C GLN A 382 -1.57 -6.13 5.51
N GLY A 383 -2.32 -5.10 5.09
CA GLY A 383 -3.47 -5.28 4.21
C GLY A 383 -3.08 -5.90 2.87
N ASN A 384 -2.01 -5.41 2.26
CA ASN A 384 -1.45 -5.99 1.05
C ASN A 384 -0.99 -7.44 1.26
N PHE A 385 -0.26 -7.72 2.35
CA PHE A 385 0.21 -9.08 2.68
C PHE A 385 -0.95 -10.07 2.87
N VAL A 386 -2.02 -9.67 3.52
CA VAL A 386 -3.23 -10.52 3.69
C VAL A 386 -3.83 -10.88 2.33
N GLY A 387 -3.85 -9.93 1.38
CA GLY A 387 -4.29 -10.21 0.02
C GLY A 387 -3.39 -11.20 -0.70
N VAL A 388 -2.07 -11.10 -0.52
CA VAL A 388 -1.10 -12.06 -1.10
C VAL A 388 -1.28 -13.46 -0.49
N LEU A 389 -1.43 -13.56 0.84
CA LEU A 389 -1.68 -14.83 1.53
C LEU A 389 -2.89 -15.58 0.97
N CYS A 390 -3.97 -14.86 0.65
CA CYS A 390 -5.24 -15.41 0.19
C CYS A 390 -5.36 -15.43 -1.35
N ALA A 391 -4.33 -15.01 -2.08
CA ALA A 391 -4.38 -14.98 -3.54
C ALA A 391 -4.53 -16.38 -4.12
N ARG A 392 -5.52 -16.55 -5.04
CA ARG A 392 -5.80 -17.84 -5.70
C ARG A 392 -4.60 -18.38 -6.47
N SER A 393 -3.85 -17.50 -7.15
CA SER A 393 -2.63 -17.86 -7.86
C SER A 393 -1.56 -16.80 -7.61
N LEU A 394 -0.35 -17.25 -7.30
CA LEU A 394 0.82 -16.40 -7.18
C LEU A 394 1.81 -16.76 -8.29
N HIS A 395 2.11 -15.80 -9.14
CA HIS A 395 3.17 -15.92 -10.14
C HIS A 395 4.47 -15.33 -9.57
N TYR A 396 5.61 -15.74 -10.10
CA TYR A 396 6.93 -15.39 -9.57
C TYR A 396 7.17 -13.88 -9.43
N GLN A 397 6.59 -13.05 -10.30
CA GLN A 397 6.70 -11.60 -10.23
C GLN A 397 5.92 -10.97 -9.05
N PHE A 398 4.93 -11.68 -8.48
CA PHE A 398 4.14 -11.18 -7.36
C PHE A 398 4.91 -11.10 -6.04
N TYR A 399 6.14 -11.64 -6.00
CA TYR A 399 7.04 -11.45 -4.88
C TYR A 399 7.34 -9.99 -4.61
N SER A 400 7.43 -9.15 -5.65
CA SER A 400 7.64 -7.71 -5.53
C SER A 400 6.52 -6.97 -4.78
N TRP A 401 5.32 -7.55 -4.69
CA TRP A 401 4.19 -6.87 -4.07
C TRP A 401 4.38 -6.63 -2.58
N TYR A 402 5.11 -7.51 -1.87
CA TYR A 402 5.22 -7.42 -0.42
C TYR A 402 6.64 -7.54 0.14
N PHE A 403 7.59 -8.07 -0.62
CA PHE A 403 8.93 -8.38 -0.13
C PHE A 403 9.66 -7.19 0.48
N ASN A 404 9.64 -6.04 -0.17
CA ASN A 404 10.36 -4.85 0.29
C ASN A 404 9.84 -4.31 1.64
N LEU A 405 8.56 -4.51 1.96
CA LEU A 405 7.95 -4.10 3.22
C LEU A 405 7.80 -5.25 4.23
N LEU A 406 8.22 -6.47 3.86
CA LEU A 406 8.18 -7.63 4.75
C LEU A 406 8.92 -7.41 6.08
N PRO A 407 10.14 -6.83 6.12
CA PRO A 407 10.81 -6.55 7.39
C PRO A 407 9.99 -5.67 8.34
N LEU A 408 9.20 -4.74 7.81
CA LEU A 408 8.31 -3.92 8.63
C LEU A 408 7.24 -4.76 9.35
N ILE A 409 6.67 -5.75 8.66
CA ILE A 409 5.69 -6.69 9.23
C ILE A 409 6.36 -7.57 10.29
N LEU A 410 7.54 -8.13 9.99
CA LEU A 410 8.27 -9.06 10.85
C LEU A 410 8.75 -8.42 12.16
N PHE A 411 9.17 -7.14 12.14
CA PHE A 411 9.68 -6.43 13.31
C PHE A 411 8.61 -5.61 14.06
N ASN A 412 7.32 -5.80 13.75
CA ASN A 412 6.25 -5.08 14.45
C ASN A 412 6.20 -5.35 15.97
N ARG A 413 6.59 -6.54 16.42
CA ARG A 413 6.57 -6.97 17.84
C ARG A 413 7.73 -6.40 18.68
N THR A 414 8.76 -5.82 18.07
CA THR A 414 10.01 -5.40 18.72
C THR A 414 9.81 -4.34 19.82
N SER A 415 8.68 -3.62 19.83
CA SER A 415 8.38 -2.64 20.89
C SER A 415 8.20 -3.26 22.28
N LEU A 416 7.88 -4.55 22.37
CA LEU A 416 7.75 -5.29 23.63
C LEU A 416 9.12 -5.80 24.15
N ILE A 417 10.12 -5.88 23.28
CA ILE A 417 11.41 -6.54 23.51
C ILE A 417 12.49 -5.55 23.96
N HIS A 418 12.36 -4.26 23.62
CA HIS A 418 13.27 -3.23 24.16
C HIS A 418 13.34 -3.19 25.71
N ARG A 419 12.42 -3.86 26.38
CA ARG A 419 12.45 -4.08 27.84
C ARG A 419 13.17 -5.37 28.26
N LYS A 420 13.60 -6.27 27.35
CA LYS A 420 14.06 -7.64 27.68
C LYS A 420 15.50 -8.00 27.24
N GLY A 421 16.37 -7.04 26.92
CA GLY A 421 17.81 -7.30 26.70
C GLY A 421 18.21 -7.76 25.29
N ASN A 422 19.53 -7.73 25.01
CA ASN A 422 20.13 -7.98 23.68
C ASN A 422 19.91 -9.40 23.12
N ILE A 423 19.80 -10.41 23.98
CA ILE A 423 19.64 -11.81 23.58
C ILE A 423 18.33 -12.01 22.78
N ASN A 424 17.23 -11.41 23.22
CA ASN A 424 15.95 -11.52 22.54
C ASN A 424 15.95 -10.84 21.15
N MET A 425 16.75 -9.79 20.96
CA MET A 425 16.92 -9.15 19.67
C MET A 425 17.64 -10.07 18.66
N ILE A 426 18.66 -10.80 19.13
CA ILE A 426 19.39 -11.78 18.30
C ILE A 426 18.44 -12.89 17.83
N PHE A 427 17.67 -13.48 18.73
CA PHE A 427 16.68 -14.51 18.37
C PHE A 427 15.62 -13.99 17.39
N GLU A 428 15.16 -12.75 17.55
CA GLU A 428 14.23 -12.13 16.61
C GLU A 428 14.85 -11.93 15.22
N CYS A 429 16.09 -11.48 15.17
CA CYS A 429 16.82 -11.35 13.90
C CYS A 429 17.04 -12.72 13.22
N MET A 430 17.41 -13.75 13.98
CA MET A 430 17.58 -15.10 13.45
C MET A 430 16.26 -15.66 12.92
N ARG A 431 15.17 -15.57 13.68
CA ARG A 431 13.82 -15.99 13.25
C ARG A 431 13.38 -15.27 11.97
N ASN A 432 13.48 -13.94 11.96
CA ASN A 432 13.03 -13.14 10.86
C ASN A 432 13.91 -13.31 9.60
N GLY A 433 15.22 -13.49 9.81
CA GLY A 433 16.15 -13.88 8.75
C GLY A 433 15.81 -15.25 8.17
N GLY A 434 15.55 -16.23 9.01
CA GLY A 434 15.11 -17.57 8.58
C GLY A 434 13.79 -17.54 7.77
N ILE A 435 12.83 -16.73 8.19
CA ILE A 435 11.59 -16.53 7.42
C ILE A 435 11.88 -15.93 6.04
N MET A 436 12.71 -14.89 5.95
CA MET A 436 13.07 -14.27 4.67
C MET A 436 13.82 -15.25 3.75
N LEU A 437 14.75 -16.04 4.27
CA LEU A 437 15.46 -17.08 3.51
C LEU A 437 14.52 -18.19 3.02
N CYS A 438 13.57 -18.61 3.85
CA CYS A 438 12.54 -19.58 3.48
C CYS A 438 11.68 -19.06 2.31
N LEU A 439 11.23 -17.81 2.38
CA LEU A 439 10.49 -17.18 1.30
C LEU A 439 11.34 -17.04 0.04
N GLU A 440 12.60 -16.60 0.16
CA GLU A 440 13.51 -16.49 -0.97
C GLU A 440 13.71 -17.85 -1.67
N TYR A 441 13.85 -18.94 -0.90
CA TYR A 441 13.88 -20.30 -1.45
C TYR A 441 12.59 -20.63 -2.23
N CYS A 442 11.42 -20.44 -1.62
CA CYS A 442 10.14 -20.78 -2.24
C CYS A 442 9.92 -20.01 -3.54
N TRP A 443 10.23 -18.73 -3.56
CA TRP A 443 10.04 -17.86 -4.73
C TRP A 443 11.10 -18.04 -5.81
N ASN A 444 12.26 -18.64 -5.51
CA ASN A 444 13.31 -18.94 -6.49
C ASN A 444 13.25 -20.38 -7.02
N LYS A 445 12.47 -21.26 -6.39
CA LYS A 445 12.31 -22.66 -6.85
C LYS A 445 11.49 -22.69 -8.14
N TYR A 446 12.13 -23.03 -9.26
CA TYR A 446 11.49 -23.19 -10.56
C TYR A 446 11.82 -24.55 -11.17
N PRO A 447 10.85 -25.29 -11.70
CA PRO A 447 9.42 -25.12 -11.45
C PRO A 447 9.07 -25.29 -9.96
N SER A 448 7.96 -24.67 -9.52
CA SER A 448 7.47 -24.84 -8.15
C SER A 448 7.00 -26.27 -7.91
N THR A 449 7.24 -26.78 -6.71
CA THR A 449 6.88 -28.14 -6.29
C THR A 449 5.79 -28.12 -5.22
N ALA A 450 5.15 -29.25 -4.95
CA ALA A 450 4.22 -29.38 -3.86
C ALA A 450 4.85 -28.96 -2.52
N PHE A 451 6.11 -29.37 -2.26
CA PHE A 451 6.84 -28.98 -1.06
C PHE A 451 7.10 -27.48 -0.97
N SER A 452 7.67 -26.85 -2.01
CA SER A 452 7.97 -25.40 -1.98
C SER A 452 6.69 -24.58 -1.85
N SER A 453 5.61 -25.02 -2.43
CA SER A 453 4.30 -24.39 -2.38
C SER A 453 3.66 -24.51 -0.99
N LEU A 454 3.69 -25.69 -0.37
CA LEU A 454 3.22 -25.89 0.99
C LEU A 454 4.03 -25.07 2.00
N LEU A 455 5.36 -25.08 1.85
CA LEU A 455 6.28 -24.32 2.68
C LEU A 455 6.01 -22.81 2.58
N LEU A 456 5.72 -22.32 1.36
CA LEU A 456 5.34 -20.91 1.13
C LEU A 456 4.06 -20.55 1.91
N GLN A 457 3.01 -21.36 1.77
CA GLN A 457 1.74 -21.08 2.43
C GLN A 457 1.83 -21.21 3.95
N ALA A 458 2.56 -22.21 4.44
CA ALA A 458 2.81 -22.36 5.89
C ALA A 458 3.58 -21.14 6.44
N THR A 459 4.62 -20.67 5.72
CA THR A 459 5.39 -19.48 6.12
C THR A 459 4.52 -18.23 6.12
N HIS A 460 3.67 -18.01 5.11
CA HIS A 460 2.73 -16.92 5.07
C HIS A 460 1.71 -16.98 6.22
N ALA A 461 1.19 -18.17 6.54
CA ALA A 461 0.28 -18.37 7.67
C ALA A 461 0.96 -18.06 9.01
N VAL A 462 2.22 -18.47 9.20
CA VAL A 462 3.02 -18.14 10.40
C VAL A 462 3.23 -16.62 10.52
N ILE A 463 3.57 -15.94 9.43
CA ILE A 463 3.71 -14.47 9.42
C ILE A 463 2.37 -13.82 9.80
N TYR A 464 1.27 -14.26 9.22
CA TYR A 464 -0.05 -13.74 9.55
C TYR A 464 -0.38 -13.92 11.03
N ALA A 465 -0.27 -15.15 11.55
CA ALA A 465 -0.59 -15.47 12.94
C ALA A 465 0.30 -14.76 13.95
N THR A 466 1.58 -14.56 13.65
CA THR A 466 2.56 -14.03 14.61
C THR A 466 2.84 -12.54 14.48
N CYS A 467 2.71 -11.96 13.28
CA CYS A 467 3.12 -10.59 12.98
C CYS A 467 1.96 -9.69 12.52
N VAL A 468 0.89 -10.26 11.95
CA VAL A 468 -0.29 -9.50 11.52
C VAL A 468 -1.37 -9.52 12.61
N LEU A 469 -1.61 -10.64 13.27
CA LEU A 469 -2.51 -10.78 14.43
C LEU A 469 -1.79 -10.48 15.75
#